data_1beda426840841bce0951175b14e130d
#
_entry.id   1beda426840841bce0951175b14e130d
#
_cell.length_a   1.000
_cell.length_b   1.000
_cell.length_c   1.000
_cell.angle_alpha   90.00
_cell.angle_beta   90.00
_cell.angle_gamma   90.00
#
_symmetry.space_group_name_H-M   'P 1'
#
loop_
_entity.id
_entity.type
_entity.pdbx_description
1 polymer ?
#
loop_
_entity_poly.entity_id
_entity_poly.type
_entity_poly.pdbx_seq_one_letter_code
_entity_poly.pdbx_strand_id
1 'polypeptide(L)'
;MNDTALDGKGLLVEHGLSIWIETQGVTALLDSGETGKVLMHNLEALKLNPMDIQAVVISHSHIDHTGGLAALLQKNANMKVFAHPDIFRERFSRRKGKYESVGLPQGLAALSIDSRLSLSDQPMEVLPGIWTTGEIISRPEFEGRSANHFIRGDHDWLPDLYRDDMSLVIKTERGLHLVCGCCHAGLLNTLLQVRSVFGGPMISVTGGMHLLTAGKPELDQVIRFCEEMPEIKFYPNHCTGNDAVNMLADAFKDRVWPFHTGCEMIINEE
;
A
#
# COMPACT_ATOMS: atom_id res chain seq x y z
N MET A 1 -9.30 -3.63 3.98
CA MET A 1 -8.98 -4.23 5.31
C MET A 1 -7.85 -3.44 5.91
N ASN A 2 -7.90 -3.09 7.17
CA ASN A 2 -6.83 -2.44 7.91
C ASN A 2 -7.03 -2.61 9.43
N ASP A 3 -6.27 -1.88 10.25
CA ASP A 3 -6.20 -2.02 11.72
C ASP A 3 -7.49 -1.59 12.47
N THR A 4 -8.46 -1.03 11.77
CA THR A 4 -9.76 -0.56 12.32
C THR A 4 -10.90 -0.90 11.37
N ALA A 5 -12.11 -1.11 11.88
CA ALA A 5 -13.29 -1.41 11.07
C ALA A 5 -14.47 -0.50 11.38
N LEU A 6 -15.38 -0.38 10.42
CA LEU A 6 -16.71 0.21 10.64
C LEU A 6 -17.56 -0.69 11.54
N ASP A 7 -18.23 -0.07 12.52
CA ASP A 7 -19.14 -0.77 13.40
C ASP A 7 -20.34 -1.39 12.65
N GLY A 8 -20.82 -2.54 13.15
CA GLY A 8 -22.07 -3.15 12.68
C GLY A 8 -22.00 -3.95 11.39
N LYS A 9 -20.85 -4.04 10.73
CA LYS A 9 -20.70 -4.83 9.49
C LYS A 9 -20.19 -6.26 9.70
N GLY A 10 -19.89 -6.68 10.94
CA GLY A 10 -19.34 -7.99 11.25
C GLY A 10 -17.94 -8.22 10.67
N LEU A 11 -17.20 -7.14 10.40
CA LEU A 11 -15.86 -7.19 9.84
C LEU A 11 -14.82 -7.48 10.90
N LEU A 12 -13.79 -8.22 10.53
CA LEU A 12 -12.62 -8.49 11.37
C LEU A 12 -11.53 -7.45 11.08
N VAL A 13 -10.73 -7.16 12.10
CA VAL A 13 -9.54 -6.31 12.01
C VAL A 13 -8.29 -7.11 12.35
N GLU A 14 -7.20 -6.75 11.72
CA GLU A 14 -5.86 -7.21 12.05
C GLU A 14 -4.88 -6.12 11.66
N HIS A 15 -3.64 -6.19 12.14
CA HIS A 15 -2.59 -5.35 11.62
C HIS A 15 -2.37 -5.72 10.15
N GLY A 16 -2.47 -4.74 9.24
CA GLY A 16 -2.26 -4.98 7.83
C GLY A 16 -3.25 -4.29 6.91
N LEU A 17 -2.97 -4.34 5.62
CA LEU A 17 -3.74 -3.63 4.61
C LEU A 17 -4.16 -4.53 3.45
N SER A 18 -5.37 -4.30 2.96
CA SER A 18 -5.84 -4.77 1.64
C SER A 18 -6.92 -3.83 1.12
N ILE A 19 -6.75 -3.33 -0.10
CA ILE A 19 -7.66 -2.38 -0.75
C ILE A 19 -8.19 -2.99 -2.03
N TRP A 20 -9.52 -3.18 -2.09
CA TRP A 20 -10.26 -3.61 -3.27
C TRP A 20 -10.52 -2.41 -4.17
N ILE A 21 -10.22 -2.55 -5.47
CA ILE A 21 -10.34 -1.50 -6.47
C ILE A 21 -11.13 -2.03 -7.65
N GLU A 22 -12.23 -1.35 -7.98
CA GLU A 22 -13.01 -1.62 -9.18
C GLU A 22 -13.03 -0.38 -10.08
N THR A 23 -12.76 -0.56 -11.36
CA THR A 23 -12.85 0.49 -12.38
C THR A 23 -13.02 -0.11 -13.76
N GLN A 24 -13.89 0.48 -14.59
CA GLN A 24 -14.05 0.12 -16.01
C GLN A 24 -14.20 -1.38 -16.28
N GLY A 25 -14.87 -2.11 -15.38
CA GLY A 25 -15.10 -3.55 -15.51
C GLY A 25 -13.91 -4.44 -15.17
N VAL A 26 -12.87 -3.89 -14.56
CA VAL A 26 -11.73 -4.63 -14.02
C VAL A 26 -11.64 -4.52 -12.51
N THR A 27 -11.11 -5.56 -11.88
CA THR A 27 -10.95 -5.64 -10.42
C THR A 27 -9.50 -5.94 -10.06
N ALA A 28 -8.93 -5.07 -9.25
CA ALA A 28 -7.60 -5.23 -8.66
C ALA A 28 -7.69 -5.28 -7.13
N LEU A 29 -6.71 -5.91 -6.50
CA LEU A 29 -6.47 -5.85 -5.07
C LEU A 29 -5.06 -5.31 -4.82
N LEU A 30 -4.94 -4.25 -4.03
CA LEU A 30 -3.65 -3.84 -3.47
C LEU A 30 -3.48 -4.53 -2.13
N ASP A 31 -2.43 -5.33 -1.99
CA ASP A 31 -2.06 -6.10 -0.81
C ASP A 31 -3.13 -7.12 -0.35
N SER A 32 -2.79 -7.96 0.63
CA SER A 32 -3.62 -9.08 1.04
C SER A 32 -3.79 -9.22 2.56
N GLY A 33 -3.35 -8.23 3.33
CA GLY A 33 -3.39 -8.27 4.80
C GLY A 33 -2.42 -9.27 5.44
N GLU A 34 -2.51 -9.43 6.75
CA GLU A 34 -1.64 -10.31 7.53
C GLU A 34 -2.09 -11.77 7.46
N THR A 35 -3.40 -12.03 7.39
CA THR A 35 -3.91 -13.41 7.35
C THR A 35 -4.96 -13.63 6.28
N GLY A 36 -4.88 -14.77 5.60
CA GLY A 36 -5.93 -15.20 4.67
C GLY A 36 -7.29 -15.40 5.35
N LYS A 37 -7.31 -15.72 6.65
CA LYS A 37 -8.55 -15.88 7.42
C LYS A 37 -9.35 -14.59 7.50
N VAL A 38 -8.71 -13.48 7.90
CA VAL A 38 -9.38 -12.18 8.03
C VAL A 38 -9.74 -11.63 6.66
N LEU A 39 -8.85 -11.74 5.68
CA LEU A 39 -9.13 -11.32 4.31
C LEU A 39 -10.37 -12.01 3.73
N MET A 40 -10.41 -13.34 3.76
CA MET A 40 -11.52 -14.12 3.18
C MET A 40 -12.84 -13.87 3.92
N HIS A 41 -12.80 -13.74 5.26
CA HIS A 41 -13.98 -13.39 6.05
C HIS A 41 -14.55 -12.02 5.63
N ASN A 42 -13.69 -11.02 5.51
CA ASN A 42 -14.12 -9.66 5.16
C ASN A 42 -14.63 -9.57 3.71
N LEU A 43 -14.01 -10.28 2.77
CA LEU A 43 -14.52 -10.36 1.40
C LEU A 43 -15.95 -10.96 1.39
N GLU A 44 -16.17 -12.04 2.13
CA GLU A 44 -17.49 -12.68 2.26
C GLU A 44 -18.52 -11.73 2.91
N ALA A 45 -18.16 -11.10 4.03
CA ALA A 45 -19.03 -10.17 4.74
C ALA A 45 -19.43 -8.94 3.89
N LEU A 46 -18.51 -8.47 3.03
CA LEU A 46 -18.72 -7.37 2.10
C LEU A 46 -19.36 -7.83 0.77
N LYS A 47 -19.60 -9.14 0.59
CA LYS A 47 -20.14 -9.75 -0.64
C LYS A 47 -19.24 -9.51 -1.87
N LEU A 48 -17.93 -9.40 -1.66
CA LEU A 48 -16.93 -9.29 -2.70
C LEU A 48 -16.42 -10.69 -3.05
N ASN A 49 -16.52 -11.07 -4.33
CA ASN A 49 -16.15 -12.41 -4.76
C ASN A 49 -14.65 -12.43 -5.15
N PRO A 50 -13.77 -13.19 -4.45
CA PRO A 50 -12.36 -13.26 -4.80
C PRO A 50 -12.09 -13.80 -6.21
N MET A 51 -13.06 -14.47 -6.85
CA MET A 51 -12.94 -14.91 -8.25
C MET A 51 -12.99 -13.76 -9.25
N ASP A 52 -13.50 -12.58 -8.85
CA ASP A 52 -13.57 -11.41 -9.71
C ASP A 52 -12.23 -10.65 -9.77
N ILE A 53 -11.28 -10.95 -8.85
CA ILE A 53 -9.96 -10.34 -8.83
C ILE A 53 -9.15 -10.80 -10.04
N GLN A 54 -8.81 -9.87 -10.93
CA GLN A 54 -7.98 -10.11 -12.10
C GLN A 54 -6.50 -9.90 -11.82
N ALA A 55 -6.18 -8.95 -10.93
CA ALA A 55 -4.81 -8.63 -10.53
C ALA A 55 -4.71 -8.39 -9.01
N VAL A 56 -3.67 -8.94 -8.40
CA VAL A 56 -3.20 -8.54 -7.07
C VAL A 56 -1.86 -7.84 -7.25
N VAL A 57 -1.74 -6.65 -6.67
CA VAL A 57 -0.47 -5.92 -6.63
C VAL A 57 0.03 -5.94 -5.19
N ILE A 58 1.26 -6.38 -5.00
CA ILE A 58 1.91 -6.37 -3.69
C ILE A 58 2.78 -5.12 -3.61
N SER A 59 2.45 -4.24 -2.67
CA SER A 59 3.16 -2.99 -2.47
C SER A 59 4.60 -3.22 -1.99
N HIS A 60 4.77 -4.11 -1.03
CA HIS A 60 6.07 -4.53 -0.49
C HIS A 60 5.94 -5.87 0.26
N SER A 61 7.06 -6.46 0.69
CA SER A 61 7.09 -7.84 1.16
C SER A 61 6.67 -8.07 2.62
N HIS A 62 6.33 -7.06 3.40
CA HIS A 62 5.96 -7.26 4.80
C HIS A 62 4.75 -8.18 4.93
N ILE A 63 4.76 -9.00 6.00
CA ILE A 63 3.76 -10.05 6.22
C ILE A 63 2.33 -9.51 6.32
N ASP A 64 2.16 -8.33 6.88
CA ASP A 64 0.88 -7.63 7.03
C ASP A 64 0.31 -7.09 5.70
N HIS A 65 1.05 -7.25 4.60
CA HIS A 65 0.62 -6.98 3.23
C HIS A 65 0.55 -8.23 2.35
N THR A 66 1.27 -9.30 2.74
CA THR A 66 1.45 -10.49 1.91
C THR A 66 0.84 -11.76 2.49
N GLY A 67 0.46 -11.75 3.78
CA GLY A 67 0.07 -12.98 4.51
C GLY A 67 -1.22 -13.64 3.99
N GLY A 68 -2.13 -12.87 3.40
CA GLY A 68 -3.36 -13.40 2.78
C GLY A 68 -3.19 -13.95 1.37
N LEU A 69 -2.05 -13.67 0.70
CA LEU A 69 -1.86 -13.98 -0.72
C LEU A 69 -1.99 -15.47 -1.04
N ALA A 70 -1.50 -16.36 -0.18
CA ALA A 70 -1.63 -17.79 -0.39
C ALA A 70 -3.11 -18.26 -0.46
N ALA A 71 -3.98 -17.69 0.36
CA ALA A 71 -5.41 -17.99 0.34
C ALA A 71 -6.08 -17.50 -0.96
N LEU A 72 -5.70 -16.33 -1.45
CA LEU A 72 -6.17 -15.82 -2.74
C LEU A 72 -5.73 -16.69 -3.90
N LEU A 73 -4.45 -17.07 -3.95
CA LEU A 73 -3.89 -17.92 -5.00
C LEU A 73 -4.53 -19.32 -5.06
N GLN A 74 -4.92 -19.86 -3.89
CA GLN A 74 -5.67 -21.11 -3.81
C GLN A 74 -7.12 -20.94 -4.29
N LYS A 75 -7.74 -19.79 -4.03
CA LYS A 75 -9.13 -19.53 -4.36
C LYS A 75 -9.30 -19.15 -5.83
N ASN A 76 -8.39 -18.35 -6.40
CA ASN A 76 -8.46 -17.84 -7.77
C ASN A 76 -7.17 -18.19 -8.53
N ALA A 77 -7.24 -19.23 -9.37
CA ALA A 77 -6.10 -19.72 -10.16
C ALA A 77 -5.76 -18.80 -11.36
N ASN A 78 -6.69 -17.94 -11.79
CA ASN A 78 -6.54 -17.10 -12.99
C ASN A 78 -5.98 -15.70 -12.70
N MET A 79 -5.92 -15.32 -11.44
CA MET A 79 -5.45 -14.02 -10.97
C MET A 79 -3.96 -13.83 -11.28
N LYS A 80 -3.59 -12.65 -11.76
CA LYS A 80 -2.19 -12.25 -11.92
C LYS A 80 -1.67 -11.61 -10.63
N VAL A 81 -0.36 -11.75 -10.37
CA VAL A 81 0.31 -11.12 -9.24
C VAL A 81 1.40 -10.21 -9.77
N PHE A 82 1.43 -8.97 -9.30
CA PHE A 82 2.42 -7.96 -9.67
C PHE A 82 3.19 -7.54 -8.43
N ALA A 83 4.51 -7.47 -8.54
CA ALA A 83 5.36 -7.06 -7.44
C ALA A 83 6.70 -6.49 -7.95
N HIS A 84 7.44 -5.87 -7.06
CA HIS A 84 8.82 -5.47 -7.31
C HIS A 84 9.76 -6.70 -7.27
N PRO A 85 10.87 -6.75 -8.05
CA PRO A 85 11.82 -7.86 -8.00
C PRO A 85 12.42 -8.12 -6.61
N ASP A 86 12.59 -7.09 -5.78
CA ASP A 86 13.13 -7.20 -4.41
C ASP A 86 12.13 -7.78 -3.38
N ILE A 87 10.92 -8.19 -3.82
CA ILE A 87 9.86 -8.79 -2.96
C ILE A 87 10.35 -10.05 -2.22
N PHE A 88 11.29 -10.79 -2.80
CA PHE A 88 11.83 -12.03 -2.24
C PHE A 88 13.00 -11.82 -1.28
N ARG A 89 13.44 -10.58 -1.07
CA ARG A 89 14.50 -10.29 -0.10
C ARG A 89 14.00 -10.55 1.31
N GLU A 90 14.77 -11.32 2.07
CA GLU A 90 14.45 -11.57 3.48
C GLU A 90 14.54 -10.28 4.29
N ARG A 91 13.48 -9.97 5.03
CA ARG A 91 13.36 -8.78 5.89
C ARG A 91 13.15 -9.16 7.33
N PHE A 92 13.76 -8.41 8.22
CA PHE A 92 13.75 -8.69 9.65
C PHE A 92 13.49 -7.43 10.46
N SER A 93 12.76 -7.58 11.56
CA SER A 93 12.62 -6.55 12.60
C SER A 93 13.49 -6.93 13.79
N ARG A 94 14.30 -5.99 14.29
CA ARG A 94 15.09 -6.17 15.50
C ARG A 94 14.28 -5.75 16.72
N ARG A 95 13.88 -6.72 17.53
CA ARG A 95 13.15 -6.54 18.79
C ARG A 95 13.93 -7.14 19.94
N LYS A 96 14.22 -6.37 21.00
CA LYS A 96 14.98 -6.83 22.20
C LYS A 96 16.28 -7.57 21.82
N GLY A 97 17.00 -7.08 20.81
CA GLY A 97 18.26 -7.66 20.34
C GLY A 97 18.15 -8.92 19.48
N LYS A 98 16.91 -9.39 19.18
CA LYS A 98 16.67 -10.53 18.28
C LYS A 98 16.12 -10.05 16.94
N TYR A 99 16.49 -10.75 15.88
CA TYR A 99 15.97 -10.52 14.54
C TYR A 99 14.86 -11.52 14.25
N GLU A 100 13.67 -11.01 14.00
CA GLU A 100 12.48 -11.79 13.68
C GLU A 100 12.06 -11.47 12.24
N SER A 101 11.74 -12.50 11.45
CA SER A 101 11.30 -12.31 10.05
C SER A 101 9.98 -11.53 10.02
N VAL A 102 9.93 -10.51 9.17
CA VAL A 102 8.75 -9.68 8.90
C VAL A 102 8.42 -9.60 7.41
N GLY A 103 9.21 -10.27 6.58
CA GLY A 103 9.06 -10.29 5.13
C GLY A 103 8.07 -11.34 4.63
N LEU A 104 8.16 -11.64 3.35
CA LEU A 104 7.30 -12.57 2.63
C LEU A 104 7.19 -13.93 3.37
N PRO A 105 5.98 -14.45 3.61
CA PRO A 105 5.80 -15.76 4.22
C PRO A 105 6.54 -16.86 3.46
N GLN A 106 7.21 -17.76 4.18
CA GLN A 106 8.01 -18.85 3.56
C GLN A 106 7.19 -19.71 2.59
N GLY A 107 5.89 -19.91 2.87
CA GLY A 107 4.97 -20.65 1.99
C GLY A 107 4.77 -20.02 0.60
N LEU A 108 5.21 -18.77 0.41
CA LEU A 108 5.14 -18.04 -0.88
C LEU A 108 6.48 -18.06 -1.65
N ALA A 109 7.50 -18.74 -1.18
CA ALA A 109 8.79 -18.81 -1.90
C ALA A 109 8.64 -19.38 -3.32
N ALA A 110 7.73 -20.35 -3.52
CA ALA A 110 7.42 -20.93 -4.83
C ALA A 110 6.78 -19.93 -5.82
N LEU A 111 6.30 -18.79 -5.35
CA LEU A 111 5.76 -17.73 -6.21
C LEU A 111 6.82 -17.22 -7.21
N SER A 112 8.11 -17.29 -6.87
CA SER A 112 9.21 -16.82 -7.72
C SER A 112 9.28 -17.51 -9.09
N ILE A 113 8.71 -18.70 -9.21
CA ILE A 113 8.64 -19.48 -10.47
C ILE A 113 7.21 -19.63 -10.98
N ASP A 114 6.23 -18.96 -10.35
CA ASP A 114 4.83 -19.04 -10.78
C ASP A 114 4.60 -18.16 -12.02
N SER A 115 4.01 -18.73 -13.06
CA SER A 115 3.73 -18.02 -14.32
C SER A 115 2.72 -16.88 -14.18
N ARG A 116 2.02 -16.79 -13.04
CA ARG A 116 1.11 -15.69 -12.73
C ARG A 116 1.82 -14.44 -12.20
N LEU A 117 3.09 -14.58 -11.76
CA LEU A 117 3.87 -13.48 -11.22
C LEU A 117 4.51 -12.64 -12.33
N SER A 118 4.35 -11.34 -12.25
CA SER A 118 5.03 -10.34 -13.06
C SER A 118 5.82 -9.40 -12.16
N LEU A 119 7.11 -9.27 -12.40
CA LEU A 119 8.01 -8.45 -11.63
C LEU A 119 8.47 -7.24 -12.44
N SER A 120 8.41 -6.04 -11.87
CA SER A 120 8.95 -4.82 -12.45
C SER A 120 9.38 -3.82 -11.38
N ASP A 121 10.54 -3.21 -11.57
CA ASP A 121 11.02 -2.04 -10.84
C ASP A 121 10.60 -0.73 -11.55
N GLN A 122 10.05 -0.84 -12.76
CA GLN A 122 9.56 0.29 -13.55
C GLN A 122 8.03 0.42 -13.41
N PRO A 123 7.49 1.63 -13.63
CA PRO A 123 6.04 1.82 -13.73
C PRO A 123 5.43 0.88 -14.78
N MET A 124 4.37 0.18 -14.41
CA MET A 124 3.73 -0.82 -15.27
C MET A 124 2.21 -0.73 -15.16
N GLU A 125 1.52 -0.75 -16.30
CA GLU A 125 0.07 -0.91 -16.32
C GLU A 125 -0.29 -2.36 -16.00
N VAL A 126 -1.01 -2.56 -14.89
CA VAL A 126 -1.41 -3.90 -14.41
C VAL A 126 -2.79 -4.29 -14.91
N LEU A 127 -3.67 -3.32 -15.03
CA LEU A 127 -5.01 -3.40 -15.65
C LEU A 127 -5.32 -2.03 -16.29
N PRO A 128 -6.27 -1.94 -17.21
CA PRO A 128 -6.60 -0.67 -17.86
C PRO A 128 -6.80 0.46 -16.85
N GLY A 129 -6.00 1.52 -16.96
CA GLY A 129 -6.04 2.69 -16.09
C GLY A 129 -5.41 2.51 -14.69
N ILE A 130 -4.96 1.31 -14.32
CA ILE A 130 -4.32 1.01 -13.03
C ILE A 130 -2.84 0.72 -13.26
N TRP A 131 -1.96 1.50 -12.66
CA TRP A 131 -0.51 1.45 -12.83
C TRP A 131 0.20 1.25 -11.51
N THR A 132 1.35 0.56 -11.50
CA THR A 132 2.32 0.64 -10.39
C THR A 132 3.18 1.88 -10.54
N THR A 133 3.69 2.41 -9.44
CA THR A 133 4.69 3.48 -9.46
C THR A 133 6.07 3.01 -9.90
N GLY A 134 6.34 1.70 -9.86
CA GLY A 134 7.71 1.18 -9.86
C GLY A 134 8.46 1.55 -8.57
N GLU A 135 9.76 1.28 -8.54
CA GLU A 135 10.66 1.66 -7.42
C GLU A 135 10.71 3.18 -7.28
N ILE A 136 10.54 3.70 -6.07
CA ILE A 136 10.75 5.11 -5.77
C ILE A 136 12.24 5.33 -5.55
N ILE A 137 12.95 5.71 -6.61
CA ILE A 137 14.42 5.78 -6.62
C ILE A 137 14.92 7.10 -6.02
N SER A 138 14.34 8.23 -6.43
CA SER A 138 14.73 9.55 -5.92
C SER A 138 13.99 9.86 -4.63
N ARG A 139 14.73 9.97 -3.53
CA ARG A 139 14.17 10.16 -2.18
C ARG A 139 14.82 11.35 -1.48
N PRO A 140 14.66 12.59 -2.02
CA PRO A 140 15.23 13.79 -1.40
C PRO A 140 14.50 14.21 -0.12
N GLU A 141 13.26 13.70 0.09
CA GLU A 141 12.39 14.07 1.19
C GLU A 141 12.40 13.00 2.29
N PHE A 142 11.74 13.28 3.41
CA PHE A 142 11.58 12.35 4.53
C PHE A 142 11.04 10.99 4.08
N GLU A 143 11.65 9.91 4.59
CA GLU A 143 11.26 8.52 4.34
C GLU A 143 10.58 7.91 5.56
N GLY A 144 9.56 7.06 5.34
CA GLY A 144 8.89 6.28 6.36
C GLY A 144 9.63 4.99 6.75
N ARG A 145 10.98 5.03 6.86
CA ARG A 145 11.77 3.84 7.22
C ARG A 145 11.80 3.60 8.72
N SER A 146 11.71 2.33 9.11
CA SER A 146 11.94 1.91 10.49
C SER A 146 13.43 1.72 10.77
N ALA A 147 13.95 2.35 11.83
CA ALA A 147 15.31 2.12 12.29
C ALA A 147 15.55 0.68 12.83
N ASN A 148 14.47 -0.09 12.99
CA ASN A 148 14.52 -1.46 13.49
C ASN A 148 14.33 -2.51 12.39
N HIS A 149 14.23 -2.12 11.11
CA HIS A 149 14.10 -3.07 10.01
C HIS A 149 15.42 -3.23 9.26
N PHE A 150 15.73 -4.48 8.98
CA PHE A 150 17.02 -4.91 8.43
C PHE A 150 16.81 -5.95 7.33
N ILE A 151 17.79 -5.99 6.43
CA ILE A 151 18.01 -7.07 5.48
C ILE A 151 19.32 -7.79 5.85
N ARG A 152 19.44 -9.06 5.47
CA ARG A 152 20.67 -9.81 5.65
C ARG A 152 21.66 -9.44 4.55
N GLY A 153 22.85 -8.92 4.91
CA GLY A 153 24.00 -8.82 4.05
C GLY A 153 24.87 -10.09 4.12
N ASP A 154 25.98 -10.11 3.41
CA ASP A 154 26.88 -11.28 3.34
C ASP A 154 27.51 -11.61 4.71
N HIS A 155 27.80 -10.60 5.52
CA HIS A 155 28.44 -10.76 6.84
C HIS A 155 27.75 -9.99 7.95
N ASP A 156 26.90 -9.00 7.62
CA ASP A 156 26.31 -8.06 8.55
C ASP A 156 24.79 -7.86 8.29
N TRP A 157 24.14 -7.23 9.27
CA TRP A 157 22.78 -6.73 9.11
C TRP A 157 22.82 -5.31 8.54
N LEU A 158 22.16 -5.10 7.41
CA LEU A 158 22.06 -3.81 6.76
C LEU A 158 20.67 -3.21 7.00
N PRO A 159 20.55 -1.87 7.16
CA PRO A 159 19.25 -1.23 7.19
C PRO A 159 18.42 -1.58 5.93
N ASP A 160 17.13 -1.84 6.11
CA ASP A 160 16.26 -2.03 4.96
C ASP A 160 16.02 -0.68 4.26
N LEU A 161 16.25 -0.65 2.97
CA LEU A 161 16.00 0.53 2.12
C LEU A 161 14.63 0.48 1.45
N TYR A 162 13.85 -0.58 1.68
CA TYR A 162 12.51 -0.75 1.11
C TYR A 162 12.47 -0.46 -0.40
N ARG A 163 13.33 -1.12 -1.15
CA ARG A 163 13.38 -0.95 -2.62
C ARG A 163 12.11 -1.40 -3.30
N ASP A 164 11.43 -2.39 -2.70
CA ASP A 164 10.17 -2.94 -3.20
C ASP A 164 8.94 -2.09 -2.89
N ASP A 165 9.08 -1.01 -2.12
CA ASP A 165 7.94 -0.15 -1.75
C ASP A 165 7.38 0.56 -2.98
N MET A 166 6.21 0.09 -3.43
CA MET A 166 5.46 0.61 -4.57
C MET A 166 4.05 1.00 -4.15
N SER A 167 3.45 1.87 -4.92
CA SER A 167 2.04 2.26 -4.81
C SER A 167 1.32 2.03 -6.13
N LEU A 168 -0.03 2.11 -6.12
CA LEU A 168 -0.83 2.16 -7.34
C LEU A 168 -1.21 3.59 -7.70
N VAL A 169 -1.30 3.84 -9.00
CA VAL A 169 -1.83 5.07 -9.58
C VAL A 169 -3.04 4.70 -10.43
N ILE A 170 -4.21 5.20 -10.07
CA ILE A 170 -5.42 5.09 -10.89
C ILE A 170 -5.55 6.38 -11.69
N LYS A 171 -5.58 6.23 -13.01
CA LYS A 171 -5.71 7.36 -13.95
C LYS A 171 -7.16 7.53 -14.33
N THR A 172 -7.67 8.73 -14.11
CA THR A 172 -9.01 9.15 -14.53
C THR A 172 -8.93 10.39 -15.42
N GLU A 173 -10.02 10.79 -16.05
CA GLU A 173 -10.06 12.03 -16.82
C GLU A 173 -9.78 13.27 -15.97
N ARG A 174 -10.16 13.24 -14.70
CA ARG A 174 -9.94 14.35 -13.75
C ARG A 174 -8.51 14.43 -13.20
N GLY A 175 -7.75 13.35 -13.24
CA GLY A 175 -6.38 13.31 -12.72
C GLY A 175 -6.02 11.95 -12.10
N LEU A 176 -5.13 11.99 -11.13
CA LEU A 176 -4.47 10.83 -10.55
C LEU A 176 -4.97 10.56 -9.13
N HIS A 177 -5.22 9.28 -8.84
CA HIS A 177 -5.51 8.79 -7.49
C HIS A 177 -4.38 7.86 -7.08
N LEU A 178 -3.65 8.23 -6.03
CA LEU A 178 -2.57 7.43 -5.46
C LEU A 178 -3.14 6.49 -4.40
N VAL A 179 -2.85 5.19 -4.51
CA VAL A 179 -3.24 4.17 -3.52
C VAL A 179 -1.97 3.52 -2.98
N CYS A 180 -1.66 3.79 -1.72
CA CYS A 180 -0.44 3.37 -1.04
C CYS A 180 -0.66 2.11 -0.22
N GLY A 181 0.36 1.24 -0.17
CA GLY A 181 0.48 0.22 0.87
C GLY A 181 0.93 0.85 2.19
N CYS A 182 2.25 0.99 2.38
CA CYS A 182 2.83 1.68 3.53
C CYS A 182 3.52 3.00 3.20
N CYS A 183 4.02 3.17 1.98
CA CYS A 183 4.75 4.37 1.58
C CYS A 183 6.08 4.56 2.35
N HIS A 184 6.84 3.47 2.54
CA HIS A 184 8.14 3.50 3.23
C HIS A 184 9.18 4.39 2.55
N ALA A 185 9.11 4.53 1.22
CA ALA A 185 9.94 5.47 0.45
C ALA A 185 9.66 6.94 0.80
N GLY A 186 8.57 7.20 1.53
CA GLY A 186 8.10 8.51 1.93
C GLY A 186 7.02 9.06 1.01
N LEU A 187 5.96 9.59 1.61
CA LEU A 187 4.81 10.11 0.88
C LEU A 187 5.21 11.18 -0.14
N LEU A 188 6.07 12.13 0.24
CA LEU A 188 6.48 13.22 -0.64
C LEU A 188 7.31 12.73 -1.83
N ASN A 189 8.23 11.78 -1.60
CA ASN A 189 9.02 11.15 -2.65
C ASN A 189 8.13 10.41 -3.65
N THR A 190 7.12 9.70 -3.16
CA THR A 190 6.13 9.00 -3.99
C THR A 190 5.30 9.98 -4.81
N LEU A 191 4.81 11.07 -4.21
CA LEU A 191 4.07 12.11 -4.93
C LEU A 191 4.91 12.81 -5.99
N LEU A 192 6.19 13.10 -5.71
CA LEU A 192 7.13 13.69 -6.67
C LEU A 192 7.33 12.77 -7.88
N GLN A 193 7.56 11.46 -7.64
CA GLN A 193 7.71 10.49 -8.73
C GLN A 193 6.43 10.36 -9.55
N VAL A 194 5.26 10.25 -8.91
CA VAL A 194 3.98 10.13 -9.61
C VAL A 194 3.73 11.35 -10.50
N ARG A 195 3.96 12.56 -10.00
CA ARG A 195 3.86 13.81 -10.82
C ARG A 195 4.81 13.79 -11.99
N SER A 196 6.05 13.33 -11.80
CA SER A 196 7.07 13.28 -12.84
C SER A 196 6.76 12.27 -13.94
N VAL A 197 6.25 11.08 -13.55
CA VAL A 197 6.03 9.95 -14.48
C VAL A 197 4.70 10.07 -15.21
N PHE A 198 3.63 10.41 -14.48
CA PHE A 198 2.27 10.34 -15.01
C PHE A 198 1.72 11.70 -15.45
N GLY A 199 2.25 12.79 -14.88
CA GLY A 199 1.71 14.14 -15.11
C GLY A 199 0.28 14.29 -14.57
N GLY A 200 -0.30 15.49 -14.72
CA GLY A 200 -1.67 15.77 -14.30
C GLY A 200 -1.84 16.11 -12.82
N PRO A 201 -3.05 16.53 -12.42
CA PRO A 201 -3.36 16.88 -11.04
C PRO A 201 -3.50 15.65 -10.16
N MET A 202 -3.05 15.75 -8.90
CA MET A 202 -3.29 14.75 -7.86
C MET A 202 -4.65 15.02 -7.20
N ILE A 203 -5.57 14.07 -7.29
CA ILE A 203 -6.93 14.19 -6.77
C ILE A 203 -7.05 13.56 -5.39
N SER A 204 -6.44 12.39 -5.16
CA SER A 204 -6.48 11.76 -3.85
C SER A 204 -5.25 10.92 -3.52
N VAL A 205 -5.03 10.74 -2.22
CA VAL A 205 -4.10 9.77 -1.64
C VAL A 205 -4.89 8.89 -0.67
N THR A 206 -4.83 7.58 -0.88
CA THR A 206 -5.52 6.57 -0.08
C THR A 206 -4.52 5.56 0.43
N GLY A 207 -4.66 5.08 1.68
CA GLY A 207 -3.82 4.01 2.21
C GLY A 207 -2.90 4.43 3.33
N GLY A 208 -1.89 3.61 3.60
CA GLY A 208 -0.85 3.87 4.59
C GLY A 208 0.16 4.91 4.09
N MET A 209 0.50 5.87 4.93
CA MET A 209 1.41 6.97 4.58
C MET A 209 2.69 6.96 5.42
N HIS A 210 2.84 5.95 6.26
CA HIS A 210 3.94 5.71 7.19
C HIS A 210 4.39 6.96 7.99
N LEU A 211 3.41 7.74 8.48
CA LEU A 211 3.65 8.95 9.25
C LEU A 211 3.56 8.73 10.77
N LEU A 212 3.31 7.47 11.21
CA LEU A 212 3.15 7.12 12.64
C LEU A 212 4.35 7.56 13.50
N THR A 213 5.56 7.54 12.94
CA THR A 213 6.79 7.91 13.63
C THR A 213 7.35 9.25 13.19
N ALA A 214 6.66 9.96 12.30
CA ALA A 214 7.05 11.30 11.87
C ALA A 214 6.92 12.29 13.00
N GLY A 215 7.92 13.15 13.16
CA GLY A 215 7.85 14.27 14.09
C GLY A 215 7.07 15.45 13.49
N LYS A 216 6.85 16.47 14.32
CA LYS A 216 6.17 17.69 13.86
C LYS A 216 6.82 18.34 12.62
N PRO A 217 8.18 18.45 12.51
CA PRO A 217 8.82 19.04 11.34
C PRO A 217 8.49 18.31 10.03
N GLU A 218 8.49 16.96 10.06
CA GLU A 218 8.16 16.12 8.91
C GLU A 218 6.68 16.26 8.52
N LEU A 219 5.79 16.29 9.51
CA LEU A 219 4.35 16.50 9.27
C LEU A 219 4.06 17.89 8.72
N ASP A 220 4.71 18.94 9.26
CA ASP A 220 4.60 20.30 8.72
C ASP A 220 5.12 20.37 7.27
N GLN A 221 6.14 19.58 6.92
CA GLN A 221 6.65 19.50 5.54
C GLN A 221 5.62 18.86 4.61
N VAL A 222 4.98 17.74 5.03
CA VAL A 222 3.91 17.09 4.28
C VAL A 222 2.76 18.07 4.05
N ILE A 223 2.33 18.79 5.06
CA ILE A 223 1.25 19.78 4.95
C ILE A 223 1.61 20.86 3.95
N ARG A 224 2.76 21.53 4.10
CA ARG A 224 3.20 22.58 3.16
C ARG A 224 3.27 22.11 1.71
N PHE A 225 3.80 20.91 1.48
CA PHE A 225 3.87 20.34 0.13
C PHE A 225 2.48 20.11 -0.47
N CYS A 226 1.55 19.60 0.34
CA CYS A 226 0.19 19.28 -0.12
C CYS A 226 -0.71 20.51 -0.22
N GLU A 227 -0.38 21.64 0.43
CA GLU A 227 -1.07 22.93 0.25
C GLU A 227 -0.97 23.46 -1.19
N GLU A 228 0.09 23.07 -1.93
CA GLU A 228 0.24 23.40 -3.35
C GLU A 228 -0.74 22.61 -4.25
N MET A 229 -1.46 21.64 -3.70
CA MET A 229 -2.44 20.79 -4.40
C MET A 229 -3.84 21.02 -3.83
N PRO A 230 -4.58 22.07 -4.27
CA PRO A 230 -5.82 22.50 -3.61
C PRO A 230 -6.95 21.49 -3.68
N GLU A 231 -6.92 20.57 -4.64
CA GLU A 231 -7.96 19.55 -4.83
C GLU A 231 -7.65 18.20 -4.17
N ILE A 232 -6.44 18.03 -3.63
CA ILE A 232 -6.02 16.74 -3.05
C ILE A 232 -6.89 16.37 -1.84
N LYS A 233 -7.35 15.13 -1.84
CA LYS A 233 -8.12 14.52 -0.75
C LYS A 233 -7.32 13.39 -0.12
N PHE A 234 -7.47 13.18 1.18
CA PHE A 234 -6.74 12.16 1.92
C PHE A 234 -7.69 11.15 2.53
N TYR A 235 -7.38 9.88 2.33
CA TYR A 235 -8.07 8.73 2.92
C TYR A 235 -7.05 7.87 3.69
N PRO A 236 -6.48 8.45 4.81
CA PRO A 236 -5.44 7.80 5.57
C PRO A 236 -5.95 6.59 6.34
N ASN A 237 -5.09 5.57 6.45
CA ASN A 237 -5.35 4.39 7.26
C ASN A 237 -4.03 3.73 7.72
N HIS A 238 -4.12 2.53 8.31
CA HIS A 238 -3.04 1.62 8.65
C HIS A 238 -1.86 2.35 9.34
N CYS A 239 -0.68 2.39 8.73
CA CYS A 239 0.54 2.95 9.31
C CYS A 239 0.64 4.49 9.29
N THR A 240 -0.42 5.22 8.92
CA THR A 240 -0.42 6.69 8.94
C THR A 240 -0.31 7.25 10.35
N GLY A 241 -0.99 6.63 11.33
CA GLY A 241 -0.99 7.06 12.73
C GLY A 241 -1.95 8.20 13.04
N ASN A 242 -2.52 8.18 14.25
CA ASN A 242 -3.57 9.12 14.67
C ASN A 242 -3.09 10.58 14.72
N ASP A 243 -1.86 10.83 15.17
CA ASP A 243 -1.33 12.20 15.27
C ASP A 243 -1.20 12.84 13.88
N ALA A 244 -0.70 12.07 12.90
CA ALA A 244 -0.63 12.53 11.52
C ALA A 244 -2.03 12.75 10.91
N VAL A 245 -2.98 11.84 11.16
CA VAL A 245 -4.37 11.98 10.71
C VAL A 245 -4.99 13.27 11.28
N ASN A 246 -4.80 13.53 12.57
CA ASN A 246 -5.32 14.74 13.22
C ASN A 246 -4.70 16.01 12.63
N MET A 247 -3.38 16.04 12.43
CA MET A 247 -2.70 17.20 11.84
C MET A 247 -3.13 17.45 10.39
N LEU A 248 -3.29 16.39 9.60
CA LEU A 248 -3.85 16.50 8.25
C LEU A 248 -5.29 17.03 8.28
N ALA A 249 -6.13 16.52 9.19
CA ALA A 249 -7.51 16.99 9.33
C ALA A 249 -7.59 18.45 9.80
N ASP A 250 -6.69 18.89 10.67
CA ASP A 250 -6.60 20.29 11.08
C ASP A 250 -6.20 21.21 9.93
N ALA A 251 -5.27 20.78 9.07
CA ALA A 251 -4.79 21.55 7.94
C ALA A 251 -5.78 21.56 6.76
N PHE A 252 -6.33 20.40 6.42
CA PHE A 252 -7.09 20.21 5.18
C PHE A 252 -8.61 20.06 5.38
N LYS A 253 -9.07 20.05 6.66
CA LYS A 253 -10.50 20.06 7.04
C LYS A 253 -11.30 18.93 6.37
N ASP A 254 -12.29 19.33 5.55
CA ASP A 254 -13.21 18.46 4.81
C ASP A 254 -12.57 17.70 3.63
N ARG A 255 -11.24 17.71 3.53
CA ARG A 255 -10.49 16.92 2.55
C ARG A 255 -9.80 15.68 3.16
N VAL A 256 -10.03 15.39 4.45
CA VAL A 256 -9.43 14.25 5.16
C VAL A 256 -10.50 13.35 5.75
N TRP A 257 -10.53 12.10 5.32
CA TRP A 257 -11.47 11.08 5.81
C TRP A 257 -10.69 9.81 6.21
N PRO A 258 -10.57 9.49 7.50
CA PRO A 258 -9.98 8.22 7.93
C PRO A 258 -10.68 7.02 7.27
N PHE A 259 -9.91 6.11 6.67
CA PHE A 259 -10.44 5.06 5.82
C PHE A 259 -10.34 3.69 6.52
N HIS A 260 -11.40 3.29 7.21
CA HIS A 260 -11.49 2.06 7.99
C HIS A 260 -11.86 0.85 7.12
N THR A 261 -11.66 -0.38 7.64
CA THR A 261 -12.16 -1.60 6.99
C THR A 261 -13.66 -1.49 6.76
N GLY A 262 -14.09 -1.74 5.52
CA GLY A 262 -15.47 -1.60 5.09
C GLY A 262 -15.90 -0.19 4.68
N CYS A 263 -14.98 0.80 4.70
CA CYS A 263 -15.21 2.05 3.98
C CYS A 263 -15.15 1.83 2.47
N GLU A 264 -15.96 2.61 1.78
CA GLU A 264 -16.03 2.64 0.32
C GLU A 264 -15.88 4.09 -0.15
N MET A 265 -15.14 4.28 -1.24
CA MET A 265 -14.99 5.55 -1.91
C MET A 265 -15.32 5.37 -3.39
N ILE A 266 -16.21 6.20 -3.89
CA ILE A 266 -16.53 6.24 -5.32
C ILE A 266 -15.73 7.38 -5.96
N ILE A 267 -14.89 7.01 -6.92
CA ILE A 267 -14.17 7.95 -7.77
C ILE A 267 -15.07 8.22 -8.99
N ASN A 268 -15.74 9.36 -9.00
CA ASN A 268 -16.55 9.75 -10.16
C ASN A 268 -15.65 10.20 -11.29
N GLU A 269 -15.86 9.66 -12.48
CA GLU A 269 -15.18 10.05 -13.72
C GLU A 269 -15.78 11.34 -14.31
N GLU A 270 -16.92 11.85 -13.77
CA GLU A 270 -17.60 13.08 -14.22
C GLU A 270 -17.08 14.36 -13.56
#